data_d49f02909b5ede79bb55729e7bb46ffc
#
_entry.id   d49f02909b5ede79bb55729e7bb46ffc
#
_cell.length_a   1.000
_cell.length_b   1.000
_cell.length_c   1.000
_cell.angle_alpha   90.00
_cell.angle_beta   90.00
_cell.angle_gamma   90.00
#
_symmetry.space_group_name_H-M   'P 1'
#
loop_
_entity.id
_entity.type
_entity.pdbx_description
1 polymer ?
#
loop_
_entity_poly.entity_id
_entity_poly.type
_entity_poly.pdbx_seq_one_letter_code
_entity_poly.pdbx_strand_id
1 'polypeptide(L)'
;MATPLEFYFDFGSPYGYIAAQRIDAIAARHGRSVDWRPMLLGAVFKVAGTQPLTQYPLKGQYSIHDFNRSAREHGIAFHMPEKFPIPTQAACRGAYWLKQTLPEKAVPFIKAAYAGYFVDGKDISSPEVVADIAAGLGIDRAAFMAGIDSPEIKAKLREVTEDAIQHRGVFGSPFTFADGEPFWGADRLDMLDRWLEKGGW
;
A
#
# COMPACT_ATOMS: atom_id res chain seq x y z
N MET A 1 9.70 21.43 10.09
CA MET A 1 8.81 20.85 9.07
C MET A 1 7.76 20.02 9.78
N ALA A 2 6.52 19.96 9.30
CA ALA A 2 5.50 19.11 9.87
C ALA A 2 5.88 17.63 9.70
N THR A 3 5.52 16.77 10.67
CA THR A 3 5.83 15.33 10.65
C THR A 3 5.08 14.65 9.49
N PRO A 4 5.73 13.80 8.69
CA PRO A 4 5.03 13.04 7.63
C PRO A 4 3.92 12.16 8.20
N LEU A 5 2.86 11.92 7.42
CA LEU A 5 1.90 10.86 7.70
C LEU A 5 2.57 9.51 7.41
N GLU A 6 2.53 8.59 8.37
CA GLU A 6 3.05 7.23 8.15
C GLU A 6 1.93 6.39 7.53
N PHE A 7 2.12 5.94 6.29
CA PHE A 7 1.10 5.19 5.54
C PHE A 7 1.56 3.75 5.30
N TYR A 8 1.02 2.82 6.09
CA TYR A 8 1.27 1.38 5.96
C TYR A 8 0.26 0.75 5.01
N PHE A 9 0.76 0.01 4.04
CA PHE A 9 -0.08 -0.61 3.01
C PHE A 9 0.52 -1.89 2.45
N ASP A 10 -0.30 -2.68 1.79
CA ASP A 10 0.10 -3.84 0.99
C ASP A 10 -0.54 -3.73 -0.39
N PHE A 11 0.22 -4.02 -1.45
CA PHE A 11 -0.26 -3.96 -2.83
C PHE A 11 -1.43 -4.93 -3.11
N GLY A 12 -1.62 -5.95 -2.27
CA GLY A 12 -2.76 -6.86 -2.33
C GLY A 12 -4.04 -6.32 -1.69
N SER A 13 -4.03 -5.10 -1.12
CA SER A 13 -5.20 -4.52 -0.46
C SER A 13 -6.02 -3.62 -1.38
N PRO A 14 -7.28 -3.96 -1.74
CA PRO A 14 -8.17 -3.08 -2.50
C PRO A 14 -8.42 -1.74 -1.79
N TYR A 15 -8.67 -1.76 -0.48
CA TYR A 15 -8.80 -0.52 0.30
C TYR A 15 -7.48 0.25 0.40
N GLY A 16 -6.33 -0.47 0.44
CA GLY A 16 -5.01 0.15 0.35
C GLY A 16 -4.81 0.90 -0.95
N TYR A 17 -5.25 0.32 -2.08
CA TYR A 17 -5.25 0.98 -3.39
C TYR A 17 -6.10 2.26 -3.39
N ILE A 18 -7.35 2.19 -2.90
CA ILE A 18 -8.26 3.34 -2.84
C ILE A 18 -7.65 4.46 -1.98
N ALA A 19 -7.09 4.12 -0.83
CA ALA A 19 -6.42 5.08 0.04
C ALA A 19 -5.18 5.69 -0.62
N ALA A 20 -4.38 4.90 -1.34
CA ALA A 20 -3.18 5.34 -2.04
C ALA A 20 -3.47 6.41 -3.12
N GLN A 21 -4.68 6.44 -3.69
CA GLN A 21 -5.09 7.48 -4.64
C GLN A 21 -5.45 8.82 -3.95
N ARG A 22 -5.69 8.81 -2.63
CA ARG A 22 -6.25 9.94 -1.90
C ARG A 22 -5.28 10.57 -0.90
N ILE A 23 -4.40 9.77 -0.31
CA ILE A 23 -3.61 10.16 0.87
C ILE A 23 -2.67 11.34 0.61
N ASP A 24 -2.03 11.42 -0.57
CA ASP A 24 -1.13 12.53 -0.91
C ASP A 24 -1.86 13.88 -0.94
N ALA A 25 -3.08 13.90 -1.53
CA ALA A 25 -3.88 15.12 -1.60
C ALA A 25 -4.34 15.57 -0.21
N ILE A 26 -4.67 14.62 0.67
CA ILE A 26 -5.02 14.91 2.07
C ILE A 26 -3.80 15.49 2.78
N ALA A 27 -2.65 14.83 2.73
CA ALA A 27 -1.44 15.32 3.35
C ALA A 27 -1.05 16.73 2.87
N ALA A 28 -1.09 16.97 1.55
CA ALA A 28 -0.73 18.24 0.94
C ALA A 28 -1.62 19.41 1.41
N ARG A 29 -2.93 19.20 1.62
CA ARG A 29 -3.83 20.24 2.16
C ARG A 29 -3.41 20.75 3.53
N HIS A 30 -2.74 19.91 4.31
CA HIS A 30 -2.24 20.25 5.66
C HIS A 30 -0.73 20.52 5.71
N GLY A 31 -0.10 20.74 4.53
CA GLY A 31 1.35 21.00 4.45
C GLY A 31 2.21 19.82 4.90
N ARG A 32 1.68 18.60 4.83
CA ARG A 32 2.34 17.35 5.23
C ARG A 32 2.77 16.55 4.01
N SER A 33 3.76 15.71 4.17
CA SER A 33 4.14 14.65 3.23
C SER A 33 3.65 13.29 3.73
N VAL A 34 3.78 12.27 2.88
CA VAL A 34 3.45 10.88 3.23
C VAL A 34 4.73 10.03 3.24
N ASP A 35 4.99 9.35 4.34
CA ASP A 35 5.98 8.28 4.39
C ASP A 35 5.32 6.94 4.04
N TRP A 36 5.49 6.53 2.81
CA TRP A 36 4.92 5.31 2.24
C TRP A 36 5.65 4.07 2.76
N ARG A 37 4.97 3.22 3.51
CA ARG A 37 5.53 2.04 4.18
C ARG A 37 4.87 0.75 3.71
N PRO A 38 5.26 0.19 2.56
CA PRO A 38 4.76 -1.11 2.16
C PRO A 38 5.15 -2.19 3.16
N MET A 39 4.22 -3.08 3.49
CA MET A 39 4.38 -4.19 4.42
C MET A 39 3.72 -5.45 3.87
N LEU A 40 3.99 -6.61 4.48
CA LEU A 40 3.38 -7.87 4.08
C LEU A 40 2.11 -8.15 4.89
N LEU A 41 0.96 -7.88 4.30
CA LEU A 41 -0.35 -8.07 4.94
C LEU A 41 -0.61 -9.53 5.34
N GLY A 42 -0.08 -10.50 4.59
CA GLY A 42 -0.17 -11.91 4.96
C GLY A 42 0.52 -12.24 6.29
N ALA A 43 1.63 -11.56 6.62
CA ALA A 43 2.28 -11.70 7.92
C ALA A 43 1.43 -11.04 9.03
N VAL A 44 0.85 -9.88 8.74
CA VAL A 44 -0.07 -9.18 9.65
C VAL A 44 -1.28 -10.05 9.98
N PHE A 45 -1.92 -10.64 8.97
CA PHE A 45 -3.09 -11.52 9.16
C PHE A 45 -2.77 -12.73 10.05
N LYS A 46 -1.58 -13.31 9.88
CA LYS A 46 -1.16 -14.47 10.70
C LYS A 46 -1.10 -14.11 12.18
N VAL A 47 -0.64 -12.94 12.55
CA VAL A 47 -0.53 -12.49 13.94
C VAL A 47 -1.88 -11.99 14.48
N ALA A 48 -2.62 -11.24 13.65
CA ALA A 48 -3.94 -10.71 14.02
C ALA A 48 -5.06 -11.78 14.06
N GLY A 49 -4.78 -13.04 13.64
CA GLY A 49 -5.79 -14.09 13.58
C GLY A 49 -6.88 -13.83 12.55
N THR A 50 -6.56 -13.14 11.47
CA THR A 50 -7.48 -12.77 10.39
C THR A 50 -7.03 -13.32 9.04
N GLN A 51 -7.85 -13.11 8.02
CA GLN A 51 -7.56 -13.55 6.64
C GLN A 51 -8.10 -12.52 5.64
N PRO A 52 -7.77 -12.63 4.34
CA PRO A 52 -8.35 -11.77 3.32
C PRO A 52 -9.88 -11.76 3.39
N LEU A 53 -10.49 -10.58 3.32
CA LEU A 53 -11.95 -10.41 3.45
C LEU A 53 -12.74 -11.31 2.49
N THR A 54 -12.22 -11.50 1.29
CA THR A 54 -12.84 -12.36 0.24
C THR A 54 -12.91 -13.84 0.61
N GLN A 55 -12.13 -14.29 1.60
CA GLN A 55 -12.10 -15.68 2.06
C GLN A 55 -13.06 -15.96 3.22
N TYR A 56 -13.72 -14.93 3.76
CA TYR A 56 -14.75 -15.13 4.77
C TYR A 56 -16.09 -15.51 4.12
N PRO A 57 -16.81 -16.52 4.65
CA PRO A 57 -18.19 -16.75 4.27
C PRO A 57 -19.04 -15.48 4.46
N LEU A 58 -19.96 -15.20 3.57
CA LEU A 58 -20.86 -14.04 3.52
C LEU A 58 -20.12 -12.70 3.30
N LYS A 59 -19.11 -12.38 4.13
CA LYS A 59 -18.34 -11.14 4.00
C LYS A 59 -17.60 -11.03 2.67
N GLY A 60 -17.19 -12.15 2.07
CA GLY A 60 -16.41 -12.15 0.84
C GLY A 60 -17.14 -11.47 -0.31
N GLN A 61 -18.38 -11.87 -0.57
CA GLN A 61 -19.19 -11.25 -1.63
C GLN A 61 -19.51 -9.79 -1.34
N TYR A 62 -19.86 -9.47 -0.09
CA TYR A 62 -20.06 -8.08 0.30
C TYR A 62 -18.81 -7.23 0.08
N SER A 63 -17.63 -7.75 0.46
CA SER A 63 -16.37 -7.01 0.32
C SER A 63 -16.04 -6.69 -1.13
N ILE A 64 -16.24 -7.65 -2.05
CA ILE A 64 -16.03 -7.41 -3.49
C ILE A 64 -16.97 -6.30 -3.99
N HIS A 65 -18.25 -6.34 -3.58
CA HIS A 65 -19.20 -5.29 -3.92
C HIS A 65 -18.76 -3.93 -3.36
N ASP A 66 -18.28 -3.92 -2.10
CA ASP A 66 -17.87 -2.71 -1.40
C ASP A 66 -16.59 -2.10 -1.97
N PHE A 67 -15.59 -2.90 -2.38
CA PHE A 67 -14.41 -2.40 -3.08
C PHE A 67 -14.79 -1.60 -4.33
N ASN A 68 -15.69 -2.15 -5.16
CA ASN A 68 -16.18 -1.49 -6.36
C ASN A 68 -16.98 -0.23 -6.05
N ARG A 69 -17.83 -0.25 -5.01
CA ARG A 69 -18.62 0.90 -4.59
C ARG A 69 -17.72 2.03 -4.09
N SER A 70 -16.78 1.71 -3.19
CA SER A 70 -15.85 2.68 -2.63
C SER A 70 -14.94 3.31 -3.69
N ALA A 71 -14.48 2.52 -4.67
CA ALA A 71 -13.71 3.06 -5.78
C ALA A 71 -14.56 4.03 -6.63
N ARG A 72 -15.81 3.66 -6.98
CA ARG A 72 -16.73 4.54 -7.73
C ARG A 72 -17.08 5.82 -6.99
N GLU A 73 -17.28 5.77 -5.67
CA GLU A 73 -17.55 6.95 -4.83
C GLU A 73 -16.49 8.03 -5.01
N HIS A 74 -15.23 7.62 -5.19
CA HIS A 74 -14.10 8.53 -5.33
C HIS A 74 -13.62 8.70 -6.78
N GLY A 75 -14.34 8.17 -7.78
CA GLY A 75 -13.94 8.25 -9.18
C GLY A 75 -12.67 7.49 -9.52
N ILE A 76 -12.32 6.47 -8.74
CA ILE A 76 -11.11 5.66 -8.89
C ILE A 76 -11.41 4.47 -9.80
N ALA A 77 -10.64 4.30 -10.88
CA ALA A 77 -10.72 3.12 -11.73
C ALA A 77 -10.32 1.88 -10.92
N PHE A 78 -11.15 0.83 -10.96
CA PHE A 78 -10.91 -0.39 -10.19
C PHE A 78 -11.54 -1.59 -10.89
N HIS A 79 -10.77 -2.67 -10.98
CA HIS A 79 -11.22 -4.01 -11.33
C HIS A 79 -10.74 -5.01 -10.29
N MET A 80 -11.60 -5.94 -9.91
CA MET A 80 -11.17 -7.06 -9.08
C MET A 80 -10.32 -8.01 -9.92
N PRO A 81 -9.03 -8.24 -9.58
CA PRO A 81 -8.17 -9.11 -10.37
C PRO A 81 -8.65 -10.57 -10.33
N GLU A 82 -8.46 -11.32 -11.43
CA GLU A 82 -8.80 -12.75 -11.48
C GLU A 82 -8.04 -13.57 -10.43
N LYS A 83 -6.73 -13.29 -10.29
CA LYS A 83 -5.90 -13.86 -9.23
C LYS A 83 -5.93 -12.95 -8.02
N PHE A 84 -6.63 -13.35 -6.98
CA PHE A 84 -6.71 -12.63 -5.70
C PHE A 84 -7.01 -13.61 -4.56
N PRO A 85 -6.32 -13.54 -3.40
CA PRO A 85 -5.14 -12.70 -3.13
C PRO A 85 -3.86 -13.25 -3.79
N ILE A 86 -2.84 -12.40 -3.92
CA ILE A 86 -1.53 -12.74 -4.46
C ILE A 86 -0.39 -12.35 -3.51
N PRO A 87 0.79 -12.98 -3.62
CA PRO A 87 2.00 -12.50 -2.99
C PRO A 87 2.45 -11.15 -3.56
N THR A 88 2.89 -10.23 -2.72
CA THR A 88 3.25 -8.85 -3.10
C THR A 88 4.69 -8.46 -2.79
N GLN A 89 5.52 -9.44 -2.40
CA GLN A 89 6.89 -9.21 -1.96
C GLN A 89 7.73 -8.47 -2.99
N ALA A 90 7.60 -8.79 -4.29
CA ALA A 90 8.37 -8.16 -5.36
C ALA A 90 8.07 -6.65 -5.43
N ALA A 91 6.79 -6.28 -5.44
CA ALA A 91 6.36 -4.87 -5.46
C ALA A 91 6.78 -4.12 -4.19
N CYS A 92 6.61 -4.72 -3.00
CA CYS A 92 7.04 -4.12 -1.73
C CYS A 92 8.54 -3.88 -1.69
N ARG A 93 9.35 -4.85 -2.13
CA ARG A 93 10.81 -4.71 -2.23
C ARG A 93 11.20 -3.64 -3.24
N GLY A 94 10.53 -3.59 -4.39
CA GLY A 94 10.74 -2.55 -5.40
C GLY A 94 10.55 -1.15 -4.85
N ALA A 95 9.50 -0.93 -4.07
CA ALA A 95 9.28 0.35 -3.41
C ALA A 95 10.41 0.72 -2.44
N TYR A 96 10.91 -0.22 -1.61
CA TYR A 96 12.03 0.05 -0.70
C TYR A 96 13.34 0.26 -1.44
N TRP A 97 13.63 -0.53 -2.47
CA TRP A 97 14.83 -0.31 -3.28
C TRP A 97 14.82 1.08 -3.92
N LEU A 98 13.69 1.50 -4.48
CA LEU A 98 13.56 2.84 -5.05
C LEU A 98 13.66 3.94 -3.99
N LYS A 99 13.09 3.77 -2.80
CA LYS A 99 13.26 4.75 -1.70
C LYS A 99 14.73 4.99 -1.36
N GLN A 100 15.60 4.00 -1.55
CA GLN A 100 17.03 4.12 -1.27
C GLN A 100 17.84 4.65 -2.48
N THR A 101 17.48 4.28 -3.70
CA THR A 101 18.31 4.52 -4.88
C THR A 101 17.80 5.64 -5.78
N LEU A 102 16.48 5.78 -5.91
CA LEU A 102 15.77 6.73 -6.78
C LEU A 102 14.49 7.21 -6.07
N PRO A 103 14.61 7.94 -4.95
CA PRO A 103 13.47 8.26 -4.08
C PRO A 103 12.32 9.00 -4.79
N GLU A 104 12.61 9.81 -5.80
CA GLU A 104 11.63 10.50 -6.62
C GLU A 104 10.80 9.54 -7.50
N LYS A 105 11.28 8.33 -7.73
CA LYS A 105 10.58 7.28 -8.48
C LYS A 105 9.74 6.35 -7.60
N ALA A 106 9.95 6.37 -6.28
CA ALA A 106 9.30 5.42 -5.37
C ALA A 106 7.77 5.54 -5.37
N VAL A 107 7.23 6.74 -5.19
CA VAL A 107 5.77 6.95 -5.18
C VAL A 107 5.15 6.74 -6.56
N PRO A 108 5.72 7.27 -7.67
CA PRO A 108 5.26 6.90 -9.02
C PRO A 108 5.21 5.39 -9.27
N PHE A 109 6.22 4.65 -8.84
CA PHE A 109 6.25 3.20 -8.95
C PHE A 109 5.15 2.52 -8.12
N ILE A 110 4.94 2.95 -6.85
CA ILE A 110 3.88 2.42 -6.00
C ILE A 110 2.52 2.57 -6.68
N LYS A 111 2.22 3.76 -7.21
CA LYS A 111 0.96 4.03 -7.91
C LYS A 111 0.82 3.22 -9.19
N ALA A 112 1.90 3.08 -9.96
CA ALA A 112 1.90 2.27 -11.19
C ALA A 112 1.72 0.77 -10.90
N ALA A 113 2.34 0.24 -9.85
CA ALA A 113 2.18 -1.16 -9.46
C ALA A 113 0.75 -1.45 -8.98
N TYR A 114 0.15 -0.56 -8.19
CA TYR A 114 -1.26 -0.64 -7.82
C TYR A 114 -2.20 -0.58 -9.03
N ALA A 115 -1.98 0.35 -9.94
CA ALA A 115 -2.77 0.46 -11.16
C ALA A 115 -2.59 -0.79 -12.05
N GLY A 116 -1.36 -1.27 -12.18
CA GLY A 116 -1.07 -2.53 -12.87
C GLY A 116 -1.91 -3.69 -12.37
N TYR A 117 -2.08 -3.81 -11.05
CA TYR A 117 -2.85 -4.88 -10.45
C TYR A 117 -4.37 -4.62 -10.49
N PHE A 118 -4.85 -3.46 -10.01
CA PHE A 118 -6.28 -3.19 -9.83
C PHE A 118 -6.96 -2.49 -11.01
N VAL A 119 -6.24 -2.12 -12.05
CA VAL A 119 -6.82 -1.54 -13.28
C VAL A 119 -6.51 -2.41 -14.48
N ASP A 120 -5.22 -2.77 -14.66
CA ASP A 120 -4.76 -3.52 -15.84
C ASP A 120 -4.85 -5.04 -15.69
N GLY A 121 -5.11 -5.55 -14.49
CA GLY A 121 -5.17 -6.99 -14.18
C GLY A 121 -3.83 -7.72 -14.26
N LYS A 122 -2.69 -6.99 -14.17
CA LYS A 122 -1.35 -7.57 -14.22
C LYS A 122 -1.04 -8.37 -12.95
N ASP A 123 -0.43 -9.54 -13.10
CA ASP A 123 0.00 -10.37 -11.97
C ASP A 123 1.31 -9.83 -11.36
N ILE A 124 1.20 -8.89 -10.42
CA ILE A 124 2.36 -8.32 -9.72
C ILE A 124 3.01 -9.26 -8.68
N SER A 125 2.57 -10.51 -8.60
CA SER A 125 3.32 -11.54 -7.86
C SER A 125 4.58 -11.98 -8.62
N SER A 126 4.62 -11.77 -9.95
CA SER A 126 5.79 -12.00 -10.79
C SER A 126 6.78 -10.84 -10.66
N PRO A 127 8.03 -11.11 -10.26
CA PRO A 127 9.11 -10.11 -10.28
C PRO A 127 9.33 -9.47 -11.66
N GLU A 128 9.14 -10.25 -12.74
CA GLU A 128 9.31 -9.79 -14.12
C GLU A 128 8.26 -8.72 -14.46
N VAL A 129 6.99 -8.97 -14.12
CA VAL A 129 5.89 -8.01 -14.34
C VAL A 129 6.13 -6.71 -13.56
N VAL A 130 6.60 -6.83 -12.31
CA VAL A 130 6.93 -5.67 -11.48
C VAL A 130 8.10 -4.89 -12.06
N ALA A 131 9.12 -5.59 -12.59
CA ALA A 131 10.27 -4.96 -13.26
C ALA A 131 9.87 -4.27 -14.58
N ASP A 132 8.91 -4.83 -15.33
CA ASP A 132 8.39 -4.19 -16.54
C ASP A 132 7.60 -2.92 -16.20
N ILE A 133 6.86 -2.90 -15.09
CA ILE A 133 6.21 -1.68 -14.58
C ILE A 133 7.27 -0.62 -14.23
N ALA A 134 8.35 -1.00 -13.56
CA ALA A 134 9.46 -0.11 -13.23
C ALA A 134 10.14 0.44 -14.49
N ALA A 135 10.39 -0.42 -15.50
CA ALA A 135 10.97 -0.02 -16.77
C ALA A 135 10.10 1.00 -17.52
N GLY A 136 8.77 0.88 -17.46
CA GLY A 136 7.82 1.85 -17.99
C GLY A 136 7.95 3.26 -17.37
N LEU A 137 8.59 3.37 -16.19
CA LEU A 137 8.90 4.64 -15.52
C LEU A 137 10.35 5.12 -15.77
N GLY A 138 11.06 4.47 -16.71
CA GLY A 138 12.44 4.79 -17.03
C GLY A 138 13.48 4.26 -16.02
N ILE A 139 13.10 3.26 -15.21
CA ILE A 139 14.01 2.60 -14.26
C ILE A 139 14.69 1.43 -14.98
N ASP A 140 16.02 1.29 -14.81
CA ASP A 140 16.75 0.18 -15.39
C ASP A 140 16.22 -1.16 -14.86
N ARG A 141 15.74 -2.01 -15.76
CA ARG A 141 15.10 -3.27 -15.44
C ARG A 141 16.04 -4.26 -14.75
N ALA A 142 17.29 -4.33 -15.20
CA ALA A 142 18.26 -5.27 -14.64
C ALA A 142 18.71 -4.84 -13.25
N ALA A 143 18.97 -3.55 -13.04
CA ALA A 143 19.26 -2.99 -11.73
C ALA A 143 18.11 -3.18 -10.75
N PHE A 144 16.86 -2.96 -11.20
CA PHE A 144 15.66 -3.18 -10.39
C PHE A 144 15.53 -4.63 -9.95
N MET A 145 15.68 -5.60 -10.89
CA MET A 145 15.63 -7.03 -10.59
C MET A 145 16.70 -7.45 -9.58
N ALA A 146 17.94 -6.98 -9.76
CA ALA A 146 19.02 -7.23 -8.80
C ALA A 146 18.70 -6.60 -7.43
N GLY A 147 18.15 -5.40 -7.42
CA GLY A 147 17.78 -4.65 -6.21
C GLY A 147 16.72 -5.35 -5.37
N ILE A 148 15.63 -5.79 -5.98
CA ILE A 148 14.54 -6.49 -5.25
C ILE A 148 14.95 -7.87 -4.72
N ASP A 149 16.01 -8.45 -5.30
CA ASP A 149 16.54 -9.75 -4.85
C ASP A 149 17.64 -9.61 -3.79
N SER A 150 18.16 -8.41 -3.56
CA SER A 150 19.24 -8.15 -2.62
C SER A 150 18.87 -8.56 -1.19
N PRO A 151 19.82 -9.11 -0.41
CA PRO A 151 19.58 -9.47 0.99
C PRO A 151 19.16 -8.28 1.85
N GLU A 152 19.70 -7.10 1.57
CA GLU A 152 19.41 -5.86 2.28
C GLU A 152 17.94 -5.47 2.15
N ILE A 153 17.41 -5.44 0.93
CA ILE A 153 16.02 -5.07 0.66
C ILE A 153 15.04 -6.12 1.19
N LYS A 154 15.40 -7.40 1.12
CA LYS A 154 14.63 -8.49 1.75
C LYS A 154 14.56 -8.32 3.27
N ALA A 155 15.69 -7.96 3.90
CA ALA A 155 15.76 -7.69 5.33
C ALA A 155 14.94 -6.42 5.69
N LYS A 156 15.04 -5.35 4.89
CA LYS A 156 14.30 -4.11 5.12
C LYS A 156 12.78 -4.32 5.11
N LEU A 157 12.26 -5.07 4.14
CA LEU A 157 10.82 -5.37 4.10
C LEU A 157 10.37 -6.20 5.31
N ARG A 158 11.21 -7.16 5.76
CA ARG A 158 10.94 -7.95 6.97
C ARG A 158 10.92 -7.06 8.20
N GLU A 159 11.95 -6.25 8.41
CA GLU A 159 12.09 -5.32 9.53
C GLU A 159 10.86 -4.41 9.65
N VAL A 160 10.46 -3.74 8.56
CA VAL A 160 9.30 -2.82 8.59
C VAL A 160 8.00 -3.57 8.84
N THR A 161 7.85 -4.79 8.31
CA THR A 161 6.65 -5.61 8.57
C THR A 161 6.59 -6.04 10.04
N GLU A 162 7.71 -6.47 10.61
CA GLU A 162 7.81 -6.86 12.02
C GLU A 162 7.57 -5.66 12.96
N ASP A 163 8.17 -4.51 12.66
CA ASP A 163 7.96 -3.27 13.42
C ASP A 163 6.50 -2.83 13.38
N ALA A 164 5.88 -2.86 12.20
CA ALA A 164 4.46 -2.52 12.03
C ALA A 164 3.57 -3.39 12.93
N ILE A 165 3.85 -4.68 13.03
CA ILE A 165 3.07 -5.63 13.84
C ILE A 165 3.35 -5.45 15.34
N GLN A 166 4.64 -5.48 15.73
CA GLN A 166 5.03 -5.64 17.13
C GLN A 166 5.06 -4.32 17.92
N HIS A 167 5.44 -3.23 17.26
CA HIS A 167 5.64 -1.95 17.92
C HIS A 167 4.59 -0.90 17.55
N ARG A 168 4.05 -0.99 16.32
CA ARG A 168 3.06 -0.01 15.84
C ARG A 168 1.61 -0.50 15.96
N GLY A 169 1.39 -1.78 16.24
CA GLY A 169 0.04 -2.34 16.38
C GLY A 169 -0.77 -2.33 15.08
N VAL A 170 -0.11 -2.39 13.92
CA VAL A 170 -0.77 -2.44 12.60
C VAL A 170 -1.36 -3.83 12.41
N PHE A 171 -2.68 -3.89 12.21
CA PHE A 171 -3.41 -5.15 12.05
C PHE A 171 -4.14 -5.28 10.70
N GLY A 172 -3.99 -4.33 9.80
CA GLY A 172 -4.65 -4.32 8.49
C GLY A 172 -4.08 -3.28 7.53
N SER A 173 -4.63 -3.20 6.32
CA SER A 173 -4.21 -2.25 5.28
C SER A 173 -5.44 -1.63 4.61
N PRO A 174 -5.47 -0.28 4.39
CA PRO A 174 -4.44 0.70 4.76
C PRO A 174 -4.46 1.02 6.25
N PHE A 175 -3.33 1.47 6.77
CA PHE A 175 -3.20 1.96 8.13
C PHE A 175 -2.35 3.24 8.14
N THR A 176 -2.87 4.32 8.68
CA THR A 176 -2.19 5.64 8.68
C THR A 176 -1.97 6.12 10.10
N PHE A 177 -0.80 6.68 10.39
CA PHE A 177 -0.55 7.41 11.61
C PHE A 177 -0.38 8.90 11.32
N ALA A 178 -1.03 9.73 12.12
CA ALA A 178 -0.83 11.17 12.17
C ALA A 178 -0.40 11.56 13.59
N ASP A 179 0.87 11.91 13.76
CA ASP A 179 1.46 12.28 15.06
C ASP A 179 1.25 11.22 16.17
N GLY A 180 1.25 9.95 15.76
CA GLY A 180 1.02 8.80 16.64
C GLY A 180 -0.43 8.34 16.73
N GLU A 181 -1.41 9.13 16.27
CA GLU A 181 -2.82 8.74 16.23
C GLU A 181 -3.09 7.79 15.05
N PRO A 182 -3.69 6.60 15.30
CA PRO A 182 -3.92 5.58 14.29
C PRO A 182 -5.27 5.74 13.57
N PHE A 183 -5.26 5.55 12.25
CA PHE A 183 -6.45 5.50 11.40
C PHE A 183 -6.39 4.27 10.51
N TRP A 184 -7.26 3.30 10.76
CA TRP A 184 -7.33 2.08 9.96
C TRP A 184 -8.52 2.11 9.00
N GLY A 185 -8.21 1.94 7.70
CA GLY A 185 -9.19 1.84 6.62
C GLY A 185 -9.20 3.05 5.68
N ALA A 186 -9.60 2.82 4.43
CA ALA A 186 -9.76 3.89 3.44
C ALA A 186 -10.90 4.85 3.80
N ASP A 187 -11.91 4.35 4.50
CA ASP A 187 -13.07 5.09 5.00
C ASP A 187 -12.74 6.02 6.19
N ARG A 188 -11.57 5.87 6.80
CA ARG A 188 -11.08 6.77 7.85
C ARG A 188 -10.29 7.96 7.31
N LEU A 189 -10.01 8.03 6.02
CA LEU A 189 -9.26 9.14 5.44
C LEU A 189 -9.98 10.50 5.59
N ASP A 190 -11.32 10.53 5.52
CA ASP A 190 -12.07 11.77 5.75
C ASP A 190 -12.07 12.18 7.24
N MET A 191 -11.95 11.21 8.13
CA MET A 191 -11.75 11.47 9.56
C MET A 191 -10.34 11.99 9.82
N LEU A 192 -9.32 11.39 9.19
CA LEU A 192 -7.94 11.87 9.23
C LEU A 192 -7.83 13.32 8.73
N ASP A 193 -8.48 13.65 7.63
CA ASP A 193 -8.50 15.01 7.07
C ASP A 193 -9.02 16.03 8.10
N ARG A 194 -10.18 15.75 8.72
CA ARG A 194 -10.72 16.59 9.79
C ARG A 194 -9.86 16.62 11.06
N TRP A 195 -9.18 15.51 11.39
CA TRP A 195 -8.23 15.45 12.50
C TRP A 195 -7.07 16.41 12.29
N LEU A 196 -6.49 16.41 11.10
CA LEU A 196 -5.39 17.30 10.75
C LEU A 196 -5.81 18.77 10.70
N GLU A 197 -7.03 19.05 10.22
CA GLU A 197 -7.59 20.42 10.20
C GLU A 197 -7.77 21.02 11.60
N LYS A 198 -8.23 20.18 12.55
CA LYS A 198 -8.55 20.64 13.93
C LYS A 198 -7.37 20.54 14.90
N GLY A 199 -6.29 19.89 14.53
CA GLY A 199 -5.19 19.57 15.43
C GLY A 199 -5.51 18.48 16.47
N GLY A 200 -6.47 17.62 16.14
CA GLY A 200 -6.94 16.53 17.00
C GLY A 200 -8.19 16.85 17.84
N TRP A 201 -8.70 15.85 18.56
CA TRP A 201 -9.78 15.94 19.56
C TRP A 201 -9.69 14.77 20.54
#